data_e10f2b2500c8c818ef7cd107656f2622
#
_entry.id   e10f2b2500c8c818ef7cd107656f2622
#
_cell.length_a   1.000
_cell.length_b   1.000
_cell.length_c   1.000
_cell.angle_alpha   90.00
_cell.angle_beta   90.00
_cell.angle_gamma   90.00
#
_symmetry.space_group_name_H-M   'P 1'
#
loop_
_entity.id
_entity.type
_entity.pdbx_description
1 polymer ?
#
loop_
_entity_poly.entity_id
_entity_poly.type
_entity_poly.pdbx_seq_one_letter_code
_entity_poly.pdbx_strand_id
1 'polypeptide(L)'
;MAIPLILASKSLPRRNVLNAAGVCPTIRVSHVDEPAALRDAAAKAGVNVGELSIGDRVAILAEAKAQAVYQAYRNVAATADAASGECVVGHPLKAAGRSETDDAVERGTTEPGKPIDYSTAHVATTRDFSGVSIPTRTQPINVFTAGRPGLVHSTVGPLILGCDSMFLMDGECYGKPHSVEAARERLKHMSGATGELWTGHCLVDFATGRVVRDASHAVVHFSEFSGDDIERYIATGEPLEVAGSFTLEGFGGAFIDGIEGDPSGIIGLSLPLVRRLTERLGIAWPDLWNVRSELAPTESKAEGAGHAGIEPPKENVHQPGDGWIDCDCGRKHWGVNGASGVLLARRDERTGNVTHVVMQHRAVWSAEGGTWGIPGGATAQGETPIEGALRESYEEANITPEDIDVVGSYCEDHGPWAYTTVFAFEKPGHTVEPKANDDESMEIAWVPIEQVGGLKLLTAMRADWPRFAARLNALAATYR
;
A
#
# COMPACT_ATOMS: atom_id res chain seq x y z
N MET A 1 16.50 -15.89 -4.21
CA MET A 1 15.23 -15.13 -4.03
C MET A 1 15.54 -13.67 -4.19
N ALA A 2 14.70 -12.92 -4.90
CA ALA A 2 14.90 -11.48 -5.02
C ALA A 2 14.62 -10.80 -3.66
N ILE A 3 15.42 -9.79 -3.34
CA ILE A 3 15.18 -8.95 -2.16
C ILE A 3 14.02 -8.00 -2.51
N PRO A 4 12.92 -7.98 -1.72
CA PRO A 4 11.80 -7.10 -1.99
C PRO A 4 12.19 -5.63 -1.86
N LEU A 5 11.64 -4.80 -2.75
CA LEU A 5 11.77 -3.34 -2.71
C LEU A 5 10.40 -2.71 -2.48
N ILE A 6 10.31 -1.84 -1.48
CA ILE A 6 9.13 -1.03 -1.20
C ILE A 6 9.44 0.40 -1.66
N LEU A 7 8.63 0.94 -2.56
CA LEU A 7 8.75 2.32 -3.02
C LEU A 7 7.82 3.22 -2.20
N ALA A 8 8.40 4.12 -1.41
CA ALA A 8 7.67 5.08 -0.56
C ALA A 8 7.12 6.27 -1.39
N SER A 9 6.41 5.97 -2.50
CA SER A 9 5.89 6.96 -3.43
C SER A 9 4.76 6.38 -4.28
N LYS A 10 3.72 7.15 -4.54
CA LYS A 10 2.65 6.82 -5.49
C LYS A 10 2.98 7.21 -6.95
N SER A 11 4.17 7.73 -7.23
CA SER A 11 4.55 8.20 -8.56
C SER A 11 4.62 7.04 -9.55
N LEU A 12 3.73 7.03 -10.54
CA LEU A 12 3.71 6.05 -11.63
C LEU A 12 5.02 6.08 -12.45
N PRO A 13 5.58 7.25 -12.84
CA PRO A 13 6.86 7.30 -13.53
C PRO A 13 8.00 6.59 -12.77
N ARG A 14 8.13 6.80 -11.47
CA ARG A 14 9.15 6.12 -10.65
C ARG A 14 8.97 4.61 -10.65
N ARG A 15 7.73 4.14 -10.53
CA ARG A 15 7.41 2.71 -10.61
C ARG A 15 7.80 2.13 -11.97
N ASN A 16 7.45 2.82 -13.06
CA ASN A 16 7.76 2.39 -14.42
C ASN A 16 9.26 2.28 -14.67
N VAL A 17 10.06 3.23 -14.16
CA VAL A 17 11.53 3.16 -14.23
C VAL A 17 12.06 1.90 -13.55
N LEU A 18 11.56 1.55 -12.36
CA LEU A 18 11.95 0.33 -11.66
C LEU A 18 11.52 -0.92 -12.40
N ASN A 19 10.27 -0.97 -12.87
CA ASN A 19 9.73 -2.10 -13.63
C ASN A 19 10.52 -2.36 -14.91
N ALA A 20 10.86 -1.31 -15.67
CA ALA A 20 11.71 -1.40 -16.86
C ALA A 20 13.13 -1.91 -16.54
N ALA A 21 13.60 -1.67 -15.31
CA ALA A 21 14.89 -2.16 -14.83
C ALA A 21 14.84 -3.56 -14.19
N GLY A 22 13.70 -4.27 -14.27
CA GLY A 22 13.52 -5.62 -13.75
C GLY A 22 13.14 -5.70 -12.26
N VAL A 23 12.83 -4.56 -11.65
CA VAL A 23 12.45 -4.48 -10.24
C VAL A 23 11.01 -4.02 -10.12
N CYS A 24 10.13 -4.92 -9.72
CA CYS A 24 8.74 -4.61 -9.42
C CYS A 24 8.62 -4.27 -7.93
N PRO A 25 8.40 -2.98 -7.57
CA PRO A 25 8.32 -2.57 -6.18
C PRO A 25 6.92 -2.77 -5.61
N THR A 26 6.84 -2.99 -4.31
CA THR A 26 5.63 -2.76 -3.54
C THR A 26 5.44 -1.25 -3.34
N ILE A 27 4.27 -0.71 -3.64
CA ILE A 27 4.02 0.74 -3.52
C ILE A 27 3.46 1.05 -2.15
N ARG A 28 4.03 2.04 -1.47
CA ARG A 28 3.54 2.58 -0.20
C ARG A 28 3.61 4.10 -0.20
N VAL A 29 2.50 4.74 0.11
CA VAL A 29 2.47 6.20 0.17
C VAL A 29 2.94 6.65 1.54
N SER A 30 3.92 7.54 1.57
CA SER A 30 4.37 8.19 2.80
C SER A 30 3.65 9.52 2.96
N HIS A 31 2.87 9.68 4.02
CA HIS A 31 2.18 10.93 4.34
C HIS A 31 3.08 11.84 5.20
N VAL A 32 4.14 12.39 4.59
CA VAL A 32 5.13 13.24 5.27
C VAL A 32 4.74 14.71 5.15
N ASP A 33 4.78 15.45 6.26
CA ASP A 33 4.81 16.92 6.25
C ASP A 33 6.21 17.38 5.79
N GLU A 34 6.35 17.58 4.46
CA GLU A 34 7.63 17.96 3.85
C GLU A 34 8.21 19.26 4.42
N PRO A 35 7.41 20.34 4.61
CA PRO A 35 7.90 21.55 5.28
C PRO A 35 8.41 21.31 6.71
N ALA A 36 7.74 20.48 7.50
CA ALA A 36 8.18 20.13 8.85
C ALA A 36 9.50 19.35 8.82
N ALA A 37 9.60 18.34 7.95
CA ALA A 37 10.81 17.55 7.81
C ALA A 37 12.04 18.39 7.45
N LEU A 38 11.89 19.37 6.56
CA LEU A 38 12.98 20.29 6.23
C LEU A 38 13.33 21.23 7.38
N ARG A 39 12.33 21.77 8.11
CA ARG A 39 12.58 22.61 9.29
C ARG A 39 13.35 21.86 10.39
N ASP A 40 12.92 20.62 10.66
CA ASP A 40 13.55 19.78 11.69
C ASP A 40 14.99 19.42 11.33
N ALA A 41 15.24 19.11 10.06
CA ALA A 41 16.58 18.81 9.59
C ALA A 41 17.49 20.04 9.64
N ALA A 42 17.01 21.20 9.21
CA ALA A 42 17.74 22.46 9.28
C ALA A 42 18.07 22.84 10.73
N ALA A 43 17.10 22.71 11.64
CA ALA A 43 17.30 22.95 13.06
C ALA A 43 18.36 22.03 13.68
N LYS A 44 18.35 20.74 13.33
CA LYS A 44 19.38 19.77 13.75
C LYS A 44 20.78 20.13 13.24
N ALA A 45 20.85 20.68 12.03
CA ALA A 45 22.11 21.15 11.43
C ALA A 45 22.55 22.53 11.92
N GLY A 46 21.70 23.26 12.66
CA GLY A 46 21.98 24.62 13.15
C GLY A 46 21.95 25.69 12.06
N VAL A 47 21.17 25.47 10.99
CA VAL A 47 21.03 26.36 9.82
C VAL A 47 19.56 26.67 9.55
N ASN A 48 19.30 27.65 8.66
CA ASN A 48 17.95 27.87 8.14
C ASN A 48 17.66 26.96 6.95
N VAL A 49 16.39 26.69 6.67
CA VAL A 49 15.99 25.86 5.50
C VAL A 49 16.53 26.43 4.19
N GLY A 50 16.59 27.75 4.06
CA GLY A 50 17.16 28.42 2.88
C GLY A 50 18.64 28.18 2.64
N GLU A 51 19.39 27.82 3.68
CA GLU A 51 20.85 27.56 3.63
C GLU A 51 21.15 26.09 3.26
N LEU A 52 20.16 25.19 3.29
CA LEU A 52 20.32 23.83 2.79
C LEU A 52 20.49 23.85 1.27
N SER A 53 21.44 23.10 0.75
CA SER A 53 21.58 22.89 -0.70
C SER A 53 20.34 22.17 -1.26
N ILE A 54 20.08 22.31 -2.55
CA ILE A 54 18.98 21.60 -3.20
C ILE A 54 19.15 20.09 -3.07
N GLY A 55 20.36 19.58 -3.27
CA GLY A 55 20.70 18.17 -3.07
C GLY A 55 20.40 17.67 -1.67
N ASP A 56 20.73 18.47 -0.63
CA ASP A 56 20.39 18.12 0.76
C ASP A 56 18.88 18.10 0.99
N ARG A 57 18.14 19.10 0.47
CA ARG A 57 16.68 19.16 0.64
C ARG A 57 16.00 17.93 0.06
N VAL A 58 16.30 17.54 -1.19
CA VAL A 58 15.69 16.36 -1.81
C VAL A 58 16.12 15.08 -1.11
N ALA A 59 17.36 14.98 -0.62
CA ALA A 59 17.84 13.81 0.12
C ALA A 59 17.17 13.70 1.50
N ILE A 60 16.94 14.81 2.21
CA ILE A 60 16.21 14.87 3.48
C ILE A 60 14.76 14.42 3.29
N LEU A 61 14.08 14.92 2.25
CA LEU A 61 12.69 14.54 1.97
C LEU A 61 12.59 13.08 1.55
N ALA A 62 13.54 12.58 0.76
CA ALA A 62 13.61 11.16 0.42
C ALA A 62 13.78 10.28 1.68
N GLU A 63 14.66 10.68 2.62
CA GLU A 63 14.83 9.99 3.88
C GLU A 63 13.56 10.04 4.73
N ALA A 64 12.94 11.20 4.87
CA ALA A 64 11.70 11.35 5.63
C ALA A 64 10.60 10.41 5.10
N LYS A 65 10.45 10.30 3.78
CA LYS A 65 9.50 9.39 3.12
C LYS A 65 9.83 7.92 3.40
N ALA A 66 11.08 7.52 3.26
CA ALA A 66 11.51 6.15 3.56
C ALA A 66 11.32 5.79 5.03
N GLN A 67 11.67 6.70 5.94
CA GLN A 67 11.55 6.50 7.38
C GLN A 67 10.09 6.43 7.85
N ALA A 68 9.19 7.22 7.26
CA ALA A 68 7.76 7.15 7.58
C ALA A 68 7.20 5.75 7.28
N VAL A 69 7.52 5.20 6.10
CA VAL A 69 7.12 3.85 5.73
C VAL A 69 7.79 2.79 6.62
N TYR A 70 9.09 2.93 6.87
CA TYR A 70 9.82 2.04 7.79
C TYR A 70 9.17 1.99 9.17
N GLN A 71 8.83 3.15 9.72
CA GLN A 71 8.23 3.24 11.04
C GLN A 71 6.82 2.67 11.07
N ALA A 72 6.01 2.94 10.04
CA ALA A 72 4.65 2.39 9.93
C ALA A 72 4.66 0.85 9.97
N TYR A 73 5.57 0.22 9.23
CA TYR A 73 5.70 -1.25 9.27
C TYR A 73 6.24 -1.76 10.62
N ARG A 74 7.11 -1.01 11.29
CA ARG A 74 7.51 -1.35 12.67
C ARG A 74 6.32 -1.30 13.61
N ASN A 75 5.42 -0.32 13.43
CA ASN A 75 4.23 -0.15 14.24
C ASN A 75 3.18 -1.25 13.98
N VAL A 76 3.09 -1.80 12.76
CA VAL A 76 2.24 -2.97 12.47
C VAL A 76 2.53 -4.11 13.43
N ALA A 77 3.80 -4.51 13.55
CA ALA A 77 4.18 -5.61 14.44
C ALA A 77 3.89 -5.27 15.92
N ALA A 78 4.21 -4.05 16.34
CA ALA A 78 3.95 -3.61 17.72
C ALA A 78 2.45 -3.59 18.06
N THR A 79 1.61 -3.11 17.13
CA THR A 79 0.15 -3.10 17.30
C THR A 79 -0.43 -4.52 17.29
N ALA A 80 0.10 -5.42 16.43
CA ALA A 80 -0.32 -6.82 16.41
C ALA A 80 0.06 -7.54 17.72
N ASP A 81 1.25 -7.28 18.27
CA ASP A 81 1.68 -7.85 19.55
C ASP A 81 0.86 -7.31 20.74
N ALA A 82 0.34 -6.08 20.62
CA ALA A 82 -0.54 -5.46 21.63
C ALA A 82 -2.02 -5.84 21.47
N ALA A 83 -2.38 -6.56 20.40
CA ALA A 83 -3.76 -6.94 20.12
C ALA A 83 -4.38 -7.70 21.28
N SER A 84 -5.62 -7.35 21.62
CA SER A 84 -6.39 -7.95 22.69
C SER A 84 -7.65 -8.62 22.13
N GLY A 85 -8.33 -9.37 23.01
CA GLY A 85 -9.59 -10.05 22.69
C GLY A 85 -9.39 -11.45 22.09
N GLU A 86 -10.51 -12.11 21.84
CA GLU A 86 -10.55 -13.50 21.39
C GLU A 86 -10.64 -13.59 19.87
N CYS A 87 -9.96 -14.60 19.30
CA CYS A 87 -10.22 -15.04 17.94
C CYS A 87 -11.35 -16.06 17.94
N VAL A 88 -12.47 -15.73 17.33
CA VAL A 88 -13.60 -16.64 17.12
C VAL A 88 -13.40 -17.33 15.77
N VAL A 89 -13.51 -18.65 15.73
CA VAL A 89 -13.39 -19.43 14.49
C VAL A 89 -14.75 -19.93 14.05
N GLY A 90 -15.12 -19.61 12.81
CA GLY A 90 -16.28 -20.17 12.13
C GLY A 90 -15.86 -21.01 10.92
N HIS A 91 -16.72 -21.92 10.50
CA HIS A 91 -16.49 -22.75 9.30
C HIS A 91 -17.60 -22.50 8.28
N PRO A 92 -17.28 -22.26 7.00
CA PRO A 92 -18.28 -22.14 5.95
C PRO A 92 -18.92 -23.49 5.66
N LEU A 93 -20.16 -23.49 5.22
CA LEU A 93 -20.79 -24.70 4.71
C LEU A 93 -20.17 -25.14 3.40
N LYS A 94 -20.03 -26.46 3.22
CA LYS A 94 -19.63 -27.05 1.95
C LYS A 94 -20.75 -26.84 0.90
N ALA A 95 -20.38 -26.37 -0.30
CA ALA A 95 -21.32 -26.03 -1.36
C ALA A 95 -22.12 -27.23 -1.92
N ALA A 96 -21.66 -28.47 -1.71
CA ALA A 96 -22.29 -29.68 -2.23
C ALA A 96 -23.18 -30.35 -1.17
N GLY A 97 -24.50 -30.42 -1.43
CA GLY A 97 -25.45 -31.18 -0.61
C GLY A 97 -26.28 -30.37 0.38
N ARG A 98 -26.53 -29.10 0.09
CA ARG A 98 -27.39 -28.26 0.93
C ARG A 98 -28.82 -28.81 1.02
N SER A 99 -29.25 -29.13 2.24
CA SER A 99 -30.65 -29.29 2.57
C SER A 99 -31.20 -27.98 3.16
N GLU A 100 -32.51 -27.76 3.06
CA GLU A 100 -33.14 -26.56 3.70
C GLU A 100 -32.91 -26.48 5.22
N THR A 101 -32.61 -27.62 5.87
CA THR A 101 -32.30 -27.72 7.29
C THR A 101 -30.88 -27.22 7.62
N ASP A 102 -29.92 -27.35 6.67
CA ASP A 102 -28.53 -26.89 6.88
C ASP A 102 -28.46 -25.37 6.86
N ASP A 103 -29.30 -24.73 6.02
CA ASP A 103 -29.39 -23.25 5.94
C ASP A 103 -29.91 -22.59 7.23
N ALA A 104 -30.64 -23.32 8.07
CA ALA A 104 -31.16 -22.80 9.36
C ALA A 104 -30.11 -22.84 10.46
N VAL A 105 -29.25 -23.86 10.46
CA VAL A 105 -28.13 -24.01 11.41
C VAL A 105 -27.05 -22.98 11.15
N GLU A 106 -26.79 -22.67 9.87
CA GLU A 106 -25.75 -21.71 9.47
C GLU A 106 -26.07 -20.25 9.79
N ARG A 107 -27.36 -19.90 9.75
CA ARG A 107 -27.76 -18.52 10.01
C ARG A 107 -27.61 -18.12 11.48
N GLY A 108 -27.19 -19.04 12.36
CA GLY A 108 -27.00 -18.77 13.78
C GLY A 108 -28.28 -18.27 14.46
N THR A 109 -29.42 -18.43 13.81
CA THR A 109 -30.72 -18.01 14.31
C THR A 109 -31.48 -19.26 14.74
N THR A 110 -31.32 -19.61 15.99
CA THR A 110 -32.22 -20.60 16.62
C THR A 110 -33.62 -20.01 16.91
N GLU A 111 -33.94 -18.83 16.61
CA GLU A 111 -35.25 -18.19 16.57
C GLU A 111 -35.09 -16.70 16.23
N PRO A 112 -36.02 -16.05 15.52
CA PRO A 112 -35.97 -14.62 15.29
C PRO A 112 -35.93 -13.85 16.61
N GLY A 113 -34.84 -13.14 16.87
CA GLY A 113 -34.75 -12.25 18.03
C GLY A 113 -33.91 -12.74 19.22
N LYS A 114 -33.37 -13.96 19.22
CA LYS A 114 -32.39 -14.35 20.24
C LYS A 114 -30.97 -13.91 19.88
N PRO A 115 -30.19 -13.38 20.84
CA PRO A 115 -28.79 -13.08 20.64
C PRO A 115 -28.02 -14.35 20.26
N ILE A 116 -27.08 -14.24 19.32
CA ILE A 116 -26.16 -15.33 18.96
C ILE A 116 -25.31 -15.63 20.19
N ASP A 117 -25.33 -16.88 20.66
CA ASP A 117 -24.49 -17.33 21.76
C ASP A 117 -23.09 -17.66 21.27
N TYR A 118 -22.17 -16.72 21.47
CA TYR A 118 -20.75 -16.89 21.11
C TYR A 118 -20.01 -17.83 22.07
N SER A 119 -20.63 -18.29 23.15
CA SER A 119 -19.98 -19.20 24.12
C SER A 119 -19.73 -20.61 23.55
N THR A 120 -20.39 -20.97 22.46
CA THR A 120 -20.23 -22.26 21.78
C THR A 120 -19.23 -22.20 20.61
N ALA A 121 -18.75 -21.01 20.24
CA ALA A 121 -17.72 -20.86 19.23
C ALA A 121 -16.37 -21.34 19.78
N HIS A 122 -15.66 -22.19 19.03
CA HIS A 122 -14.32 -22.60 19.43
C HIS A 122 -13.39 -21.40 19.45
N VAL A 123 -12.81 -21.11 20.62
CA VAL A 123 -11.77 -20.10 20.77
C VAL A 123 -10.44 -20.76 20.40
N ALA A 124 -9.85 -20.32 19.28
CA ALA A 124 -8.47 -20.70 18.94
C ALA A 124 -7.53 -19.60 19.44
N THR A 125 -6.74 -19.92 20.46
CA THR A 125 -5.57 -19.11 20.80
C THR A 125 -4.49 -19.38 19.77
N THR A 126 -4.13 -18.40 18.96
CA THR A 126 -3.04 -18.43 17.98
C THR A 126 -2.94 -19.73 17.18
N ARG A 127 -3.54 -19.79 16.01
CA ARG A 127 -3.25 -20.85 15.04
C ARG A 127 -1.97 -20.49 14.31
N ASP A 128 -0.96 -21.33 14.48
CA ASP A 128 0.22 -21.31 13.63
C ASP A 128 -0.18 -21.87 12.26
N PHE A 129 -0.25 -21.00 11.24
CA PHE A 129 -0.53 -21.40 9.86
C PHE A 129 0.69 -22.04 9.17
N SER A 130 1.79 -22.32 9.89
CA SER A 130 3.01 -22.96 9.36
C SER A 130 2.80 -24.41 8.88
N GLY A 131 1.64 -25.02 9.10
CA GLY A 131 1.29 -26.38 8.70
C GLY A 131 0.77 -26.57 7.29
N VAL A 132 0.57 -25.51 6.50
CA VAL A 132 0.12 -25.60 5.11
C VAL A 132 1.32 -25.86 4.22
N SER A 133 1.41 -27.10 3.66
CA SER A 133 2.45 -27.47 2.70
C SER A 133 2.22 -26.71 1.38
N ILE A 134 2.96 -25.63 1.17
CA ILE A 134 2.92 -24.83 -0.04
C ILE A 134 3.86 -25.46 -1.07
N PRO A 135 3.44 -25.68 -2.33
CA PRO A 135 4.34 -26.10 -3.38
C PRO A 135 5.45 -25.05 -3.56
N THR A 136 6.69 -25.49 -3.51
CA THR A 136 7.91 -24.69 -3.62
C THR A 136 8.02 -23.99 -4.98
N ARG A 137 7.36 -22.84 -5.15
CA ARG A 137 7.71 -21.86 -6.17
C ARG A 137 7.93 -20.53 -5.47
N THR A 138 9.21 -20.11 -5.43
CA THR A 138 9.71 -18.78 -5.00
C THR A 138 8.97 -18.19 -3.81
N GLN A 139 9.43 -18.53 -2.61
CA GLN A 139 8.88 -17.97 -1.37
C GLN A 139 9.32 -16.50 -1.24
N PRO A 140 8.37 -15.54 -1.18
CA PRO A 140 8.70 -14.16 -0.86
C PRO A 140 9.16 -14.04 0.60
N ILE A 141 10.13 -13.16 0.84
CA ILE A 141 10.58 -12.84 2.20
C ILE A 141 9.50 -11.95 2.83
N ASN A 142 8.98 -12.38 3.99
CA ASN A 142 8.03 -11.56 4.72
C ASN A 142 8.73 -10.33 5.32
N VAL A 143 8.22 -9.16 5.00
CA VAL A 143 8.70 -7.86 5.49
C VAL A 143 8.69 -7.79 7.01
N PHE A 144 7.67 -8.37 7.64
CA PHE A 144 7.37 -8.19 9.07
C PHE A 144 8.08 -9.20 9.97
N THR A 145 8.57 -10.30 9.42
CA THR A 145 9.36 -11.26 10.18
C THR A 145 10.87 -10.98 10.10
N ALA A 146 11.27 -10.03 9.24
CA ALA A 146 12.65 -9.59 9.17
C ALA A 146 13.08 -9.01 10.53
N GLY A 147 13.99 -9.70 11.21
CA GLY A 147 14.47 -9.34 12.55
C GLY A 147 13.79 -10.05 13.71
N ARG A 148 12.78 -10.91 13.49
CA ARG A 148 12.28 -11.83 14.53
C ARG A 148 13.18 -13.07 14.61
N PRO A 149 13.75 -13.42 15.78
CA PRO A 149 14.60 -14.61 15.93
C PRO A 149 13.86 -15.88 15.50
N GLY A 150 14.45 -16.64 14.58
CA GLY A 150 13.97 -17.95 14.15
C GLY A 150 13.05 -17.97 12.93
N LEU A 151 12.57 -16.81 12.41
CA LEU A 151 11.63 -16.76 11.30
C LEU A 151 12.26 -16.31 9.96
N VAL A 152 13.47 -15.76 9.97
CA VAL A 152 14.14 -15.27 8.75
C VAL A 152 15.54 -15.83 8.63
N HIS A 153 15.83 -16.43 7.48
CA HIS A 153 17.17 -16.86 7.12
C HIS A 153 18.02 -15.81 6.39
N SER A 154 17.42 -14.61 6.13
CA SER A 154 18.11 -13.51 5.47
C SER A 154 18.58 -12.46 6.48
N THR A 155 19.83 -12.02 6.35
CA THR A 155 20.42 -10.94 7.14
C THR A 155 20.15 -9.56 6.55
N VAL A 156 19.44 -9.48 5.41
CA VAL A 156 19.18 -8.27 4.64
C VAL A 156 17.74 -8.25 4.12
N GLY A 157 17.14 -7.08 4.12
CA GLY A 157 15.92 -6.76 3.40
C GLY A 157 14.67 -6.79 4.24
N PRO A 158 13.48 -6.47 3.68
CA PRO A 158 13.31 -5.75 2.42
C PRO A 158 13.89 -4.33 2.46
N LEU A 159 14.08 -3.75 1.28
CA LEU A 159 14.56 -2.37 1.17
C LEU A 159 13.37 -1.42 1.04
N ILE A 160 13.44 -0.27 1.69
CA ILE A 160 12.47 0.82 1.52
C ILE A 160 13.15 1.97 0.81
N LEU A 161 12.65 2.34 -0.37
CA LEU A 161 13.17 3.42 -1.20
C LEU A 161 12.27 4.65 -1.12
N GLY A 162 12.77 5.72 -0.54
CA GLY A 162 12.19 7.06 -0.63
C GLY A 162 12.84 7.87 -1.76
N CYS A 163 12.02 8.66 -2.47
CA CYS A 163 12.50 9.59 -3.50
C CYS A 163 11.76 10.92 -3.41
N ASP A 164 12.50 12.01 -3.67
CA ASP A 164 11.93 13.35 -3.83
C ASP A 164 12.64 14.11 -4.93
N SER A 165 11.93 14.98 -5.68
CA SER A 165 12.50 15.70 -6.81
C SER A 165 12.15 17.19 -6.75
N MET A 166 13.13 18.04 -7.08
CA MET A 166 13.01 19.49 -7.24
C MET A 166 13.64 19.93 -8.55
N PHE A 167 12.93 20.78 -9.30
CA PHE A 167 13.43 21.43 -10.49
C PHE A 167 13.91 22.83 -10.14
N LEU A 168 15.14 23.15 -10.53
CA LEU A 168 15.79 24.44 -10.29
C LEU A 168 16.04 25.12 -11.64
N MET A 169 15.66 26.40 -11.76
CA MET A 169 15.98 27.23 -12.91
C MET A 169 16.14 28.67 -12.41
N ASP A 170 17.18 29.35 -12.88
CA ASP A 170 17.53 30.72 -12.49
C ASP A 170 17.61 30.98 -10.97
N GLY A 171 18.00 29.95 -10.21
CA GLY A 171 18.11 30.00 -8.75
C GLY A 171 16.79 29.79 -8.00
N GLU A 172 15.68 29.58 -8.69
CA GLU A 172 14.37 29.31 -8.12
C GLU A 172 13.98 27.83 -8.26
N CYS A 173 13.36 27.28 -7.20
CA CYS A 173 12.84 25.93 -7.18
C CYS A 173 11.38 25.88 -7.61
N TYR A 174 11.09 25.03 -8.58
CA TYR A 174 9.74 24.85 -9.12
C TYR A 174 9.20 23.45 -8.71
N GLY A 175 8.18 23.47 -7.86
CA GLY A 175 7.37 22.27 -7.56
C GLY A 175 6.30 22.04 -8.64
N LYS A 176 5.21 21.33 -8.29
CA LYS A 176 4.04 21.19 -9.17
C LYS A 176 3.32 22.52 -9.30
N PRO A 177 2.86 22.92 -10.50
CA PRO A 177 2.18 24.21 -10.69
C PRO A 177 0.75 24.25 -10.12
N HIS A 178 0.03 23.10 -10.14
CA HIS A 178 -1.35 22.96 -9.68
C HIS A 178 -2.39 23.89 -10.36
N SER A 179 -1.98 24.75 -11.29
CA SER A 179 -2.87 25.59 -12.08
C SER A 179 -2.36 25.77 -13.49
N VAL A 180 -3.30 26.00 -14.42
CA VAL A 180 -3.00 26.25 -15.84
C VAL A 180 -2.17 27.52 -16.01
N GLU A 181 -2.49 28.58 -15.26
CA GLU A 181 -1.80 29.86 -15.32
C GLU A 181 -0.34 29.73 -14.89
N ALA A 182 -0.08 29.07 -13.77
CA ALA A 182 1.27 28.83 -13.28
C ALA A 182 2.09 27.94 -14.25
N ALA A 183 1.47 26.90 -14.82
CA ALA A 183 2.11 26.06 -15.82
C ALA A 183 2.46 26.87 -17.09
N ARG A 184 1.55 27.71 -17.57
CA ARG A 184 1.76 28.54 -18.75
C ARG A 184 2.94 29.50 -18.59
N GLU A 185 2.98 30.23 -17.49
CA GLU A 185 4.08 31.18 -17.22
C GLU A 185 5.42 30.44 -17.08
N ARG A 186 5.40 29.28 -16.43
CA ARG A 186 6.60 28.46 -16.27
C ARG A 186 7.11 27.91 -17.61
N LEU A 187 6.24 27.36 -18.46
CA LEU A 187 6.62 26.83 -19.77
C LEU A 187 7.15 27.93 -20.70
N LYS A 188 6.60 29.16 -20.64
CA LYS A 188 7.17 30.32 -21.34
C LYS A 188 8.60 30.62 -20.88
N HIS A 189 8.82 30.55 -19.56
CA HIS A 189 10.14 30.83 -19.00
C HIS A 189 11.16 29.73 -19.33
N MET A 190 10.70 28.48 -19.46
CA MET A 190 11.54 27.32 -19.82
C MET A 190 11.90 27.28 -21.31
N SER A 191 11.14 27.95 -22.18
CA SER A 191 11.35 27.93 -23.63
C SER A 191 12.77 28.38 -24.01
N GLY A 192 13.54 27.49 -24.65
CA GLY A 192 14.94 27.74 -25.03
C GLY A 192 15.93 27.87 -23.86
N ALA A 193 15.48 27.62 -22.64
CA ALA A 193 16.29 27.74 -21.42
C ALA A 193 16.90 26.41 -20.97
N THR A 194 17.71 26.49 -19.93
CA THR A 194 18.33 25.32 -19.27
C THR A 194 17.92 25.32 -17.81
N GLY A 195 17.55 24.14 -17.29
CA GLY A 195 17.22 23.94 -15.90
C GLY A 195 17.92 22.70 -15.32
N GLU A 196 17.86 22.55 -14.01
CA GLU A 196 18.47 21.45 -13.27
C GLU A 196 17.40 20.66 -12.54
N LEU A 197 17.40 19.34 -12.71
CA LEU A 197 16.57 18.46 -11.88
C LEU A 197 17.41 17.73 -10.84
N TRP A 198 17.03 17.91 -9.60
CA TRP A 198 17.63 17.23 -8.46
C TRP A 198 16.66 16.20 -7.94
N THR A 199 17.13 14.95 -7.75
CA THR A 199 16.32 13.87 -7.18
C THR A 199 17.08 13.20 -6.04
N GLY A 200 16.52 13.31 -4.83
CA GLY A 200 17.01 12.64 -3.63
C GLY A 200 16.52 11.20 -3.59
N HIS A 201 17.38 10.34 -3.08
CA HIS A 201 17.11 8.92 -2.85
C HIS A 201 17.56 8.52 -1.46
N CYS A 202 16.75 7.73 -0.79
CA CYS A 202 17.09 7.11 0.48
C CYS A 202 16.67 5.66 0.48
N LEU A 203 17.59 4.76 0.81
CA LEU A 203 17.31 3.35 1.08
C LEU A 203 17.42 3.08 2.57
N VAL A 204 16.40 2.41 3.11
CA VAL A 204 16.40 1.84 4.45
C VAL A 204 16.35 0.32 4.33
N ASP A 205 17.30 -0.38 4.92
CA ASP A 205 17.23 -1.83 5.08
C ASP A 205 16.36 -2.14 6.31
N PHE A 206 15.22 -2.77 6.08
CA PHE A 206 14.25 -3.03 7.14
C PHE A 206 14.79 -3.96 8.23
N ALA A 207 15.60 -4.95 7.88
CA ALA A 207 16.13 -5.91 8.83
C ALA A 207 17.13 -5.30 9.81
N THR A 208 17.98 -4.38 9.33
CA THR A 208 19.08 -3.82 10.12
C THR A 208 18.83 -2.39 10.57
N GLY A 209 17.87 -1.70 9.98
CA GLY A 209 17.64 -0.26 10.17
C GLY A 209 18.73 0.63 9.56
N ARG A 210 19.67 0.06 8.78
CA ARG A 210 20.71 0.84 8.10
C ARG A 210 20.09 1.76 7.05
N VAL A 211 20.56 3.00 7.03
CA VAL A 211 20.10 4.06 6.13
C VAL A 211 21.25 4.53 5.26
N VAL A 212 21.01 4.64 3.96
CA VAL A 212 21.93 5.28 3.02
C VAL A 212 21.13 6.24 2.14
N ARG A 213 21.66 7.43 1.92
CA ARG A 213 21.00 8.44 1.09
C ARG A 213 22.01 9.21 0.25
N ASP A 214 21.52 9.78 -0.84
CA ASP A 214 22.27 10.66 -1.74
C ASP A 214 21.30 11.36 -2.68
N ALA A 215 21.79 12.31 -3.52
CA ALA A 215 21.00 12.97 -4.54
C ALA A 215 21.64 12.78 -5.92
N SER A 216 20.81 12.60 -6.95
CA SER A 216 21.19 12.71 -8.35
C SER A 216 20.90 14.11 -8.86
N HIS A 217 21.68 14.54 -9.85
CA HIS A 217 21.55 15.82 -10.52
C HIS A 217 21.64 15.60 -12.02
N ALA A 218 20.78 16.27 -12.78
CA ALA A 218 20.82 16.31 -14.23
C ALA A 218 20.45 17.71 -14.74
N VAL A 219 21.11 18.14 -15.83
CA VAL A 219 20.80 19.38 -16.53
C VAL A 219 19.90 19.05 -17.73
N VAL A 220 18.85 19.84 -17.93
CA VAL A 220 17.88 19.69 -19.01
C VAL A 220 17.91 20.93 -19.90
N HIS A 221 18.13 20.75 -21.18
CA HIS A 221 18.11 21.80 -22.20
C HIS A 221 16.78 21.72 -22.95
N PHE A 222 16.00 22.78 -22.87
CA PHE A 222 14.68 22.86 -23.52
C PHE A 222 14.81 23.52 -24.90
N SER A 223 14.04 22.98 -25.86
CA SER A 223 13.83 23.64 -27.15
C SER A 223 12.96 24.89 -26.97
N GLU A 224 12.88 25.73 -28.01
CA GLU A 224 11.92 26.83 -28.04
C GLU A 224 10.49 26.28 -28.17
N PHE A 225 9.57 26.77 -27.34
CA PHE A 225 8.15 26.45 -27.39
C PHE A 225 7.39 27.58 -28.08
N SER A 226 6.57 27.25 -29.08
CA SER A 226 5.59 28.21 -29.57
C SER A 226 4.43 28.39 -28.56
N GLY A 227 3.72 29.48 -28.66
CA GLY A 227 2.51 29.68 -27.82
C GLY A 227 1.45 28.58 -28.03
N ASP A 228 1.35 28.01 -29.25
CA ASP A 228 0.42 26.93 -29.57
C ASP A 228 0.91 25.61 -28.93
N ASP A 229 2.21 25.33 -28.92
CA ASP A 229 2.78 24.15 -28.25
C ASP A 229 2.50 24.17 -26.74
N ILE A 230 2.68 25.34 -26.09
CA ILE A 230 2.40 25.52 -24.67
C ILE A 230 0.94 25.23 -24.35
N GLU A 231 0.00 25.82 -25.11
CA GLU A 231 -1.44 25.61 -24.83
C GLU A 231 -1.87 24.15 -25.08
N ARG A 232 -1.36 23.51 -26.14
CA ARG A 232 -1.65 22.10 -26.42
C ARG A 232 -1.05 21.18 -25.36
N TYR A 233 0.15 21.46 -24.90
CA TYR A 233 0.78 20.68 -23.85
C TYR A 233 0.03 20.81 -22.52
N ILE A 234 -0.38 22.02 -22.14
CA ILE A 234 -1.23 22.25 -20.96
C ILE A 234 -2.57 21.51 -21.08
N ALA A 235 -3.18 21.49 -22.26
CA ALA A 235 -4.45 20.80 -22.51
C ALA A 235 -4.39 19.27 -22.28
N THR A 236 -3.19 18.64 -22.30
CA THR A 236 -3.01 17.23 -21.92
C THR A 236 -3.19 16.99 -20.42
N GLY A 237 -3.07 18.03 -19.59
CA GLY A 237 -3.03 17.92 -18.13
C GLY A 237 -1.68 17.51 -17.56
N GLU A 238 -0.78 16.93 -18.35
CA GLU A 238 0.50 16.38 -17.91
C GLU A 238 1.37 17.38 -17.13
N PRO A 239 1.58 18.64 -17.60
CA PRO A 239 2.46 19.58 -16.91
C PRO A 239 1.95 20.05 -15.55
N LEU A 240 0.67 19.81 -15.21
CA LEU A 240 0.06 20.30 -13.97
C LEU A 240 0.45 19.49 -12.74
N GLU A 241 0.80 18.20 -12.93
CA GLU A 241 0.98 17.24 -11.85
C GLU A 241 2.44 16.81 -11.63
N VAL A 242 3.39 17.48 -12.29
CA VAL A 242 4.82 17.14 -12.22
C VAL A 242 5.68 18.32 -11.77
N ALA A 243 6.77 18.04 -11.05
CA ALA A 243 7.75 19.06 -10.68
C ALA A 243 8.40 19.64 -11.94
N GLY A 244 8.55 20.96 -12.01
CA GLY A 244 9.09 21.63 -13.19
C GLY A 244 8.11 21.76 -14.35
N SER A 245 6.89 21.20 -14.29
CA SER A 245 5.89 21.27 -15.35
C SER A 245 6.30 20.59 -16.67
N PHE A 246 7.16 19.58 -16.63
CA PHE A 246 7.53 18.80 -17.80
C PHE A 246 7.77 17.33 -17.41
N THR A 247 7.70 16.42 -18.39
CA THR A 247 8.12 15.02 -18.29
C THR A 247 9.11 14.70 -19.38
N LEU A 248 9.99 13.75 -19.13
CA LEU A 248 10.90 13.18 -20.15
C LEU A 248 10.22 12.03 -20.89
N GLU A 249 9.41 11.25 -20.17
CA GLU A 249 8.80 10.01 -20.64
C GLU A 249 7.42 10.20 -21.31
N GLY A 250 6.88 11.43 -21.29
CA GLY A 250 5.56 11.77 -21.81
C GLY A 250 5.60 12.77 -22.97
N PHE A 251 4.53 13.59 -23.09
CA PHE A 251 4.41 14.61 -24.16
C PHE A 251 5.49 15.68 -24.06
N GLY A 252 5.96 16.00 -22.86
CA GLY A 252 7.02 16.98 -22.63
C GLY A 252 8.37 16.58 -23.19
N GLY A 253 8.63 15.27 -23.37
CA GLY A 253 9.89 14.75 -23.87
C GLY A 253 10.27 15.26 -25.27
N ALA A 254 9.27 15.60 -26.10
CA ALA A 254 9.50 16.16 -27.43
C ALA A 254 10.12 17.59 -27.43
N PHE A 255 10.10 18.25 -26.27
CA PHE A 255 10.62 19.61 -26.09
C PHE A 255 11.93 19.65 -25.30
N ILE A 256 12.65 18.52 -25.22
CA ILE A 256 13.97 18.40 -24.57
C ILE A 256 15.01 18.14 -25.65
N ASP A 257 15.87 19.14 -25.90
CA ASP A 257 16.94 19.03 -26.90
C ASP A 257 18.16 18.25 -26.39
N GLY A 258 18.38 18.24 -25.08
CA GLY A 258 19.51 17.55 -24.50
C GLY A 258 19.46 17.39 -22.98
N ILE A 259 20.24 16.42 -22.51
CA ILE A 259 20.36 16.09 -21.10
C ILE A 259 21.84 15.89 -20.78
N GLU A 260 22.32 16.52 -19.70
CA GLU A 260 23.62 16.23 -19.10
C GLU A 260 23.37 15.51 -17.76
N GLY A 261 23.87 14.29 -17.59
CA GLY A 261 23.67 13.48 -16.39
C GLY A 261 22.82 12.25 -16.62
N ASP A 262 22.05 11.82 -15.59
CA ASP A 262 21.24 10.60 -15.65
C ASP A 262 19.81 10.87 -16.08
N PRO A 263 19.36 10.39 -17.26
CA PRO A 263 18.00 10.57 -17.73
C PRO A 263 16.94 9.97 -16.79
N SER A 264 17.25 8.84 -16.14
CA SER A 264 16.29 8.20 -15.20
C SER A 264 16.06 9.05 -13.96
N GLY A 265 17.07 9.85 -13.55
CA GLY A 265 16.94 10.83 -12.48
C GLY A 265 15.95 11.94 -12.78
N ILE A 266 15.79 12.32 -14.06
CA ILE A 266 14.81 13.32 -14.52
C ILE A 266 13.39 12.79 -14.35
N ILE A 267 13.16 11.51 -14.62
CA ILE A 267 11.87 10.85 -14.38
C ILE A 267 11.54 10.77 -12.88
N GLY A 268 12.53 11.06 -12.04
CA GLY A 268 12.39 11.13 -10.59
C GLY A 268 12.93 9.92 -9.82
N LEU A 269 13.70 9.03 -10.50
CA LEU A 269 14.40 7.90 -9.89
C LEU A 269 15.66 7.54 -10.66
N SER A 270 16.82 7.89 -10.11
CA SER A 270 18.12 7.57 -10.72
C SER A 270 18.51 6.12 -10.48
N LEU A 271 18.39 5.28 -11.51
CA LEU A 271 18.81 3.87 -11.46
C LEU A 271 20.29 3.71 -11.10
N PRO A 272 21.23 4.48 -11.71
CA PRO A 272 22.64 4.40 -11.33
C PRO A 272 22.92 4.77 -9.87
N LEU A 273 22.17 5.74 -9.31
CA LEU A 273 22.32 6.12 -7.92
C LEU A 273 21.73 5.06 -6.99
N VAL A 274 20.50 4.57 -7.26
CA VAL A 274 19.90 3.50 -6.45
C VAL A 274 20.80 2.27 -6.42
N ARG A 275 21.40 1.86 -7.57
CA ARG A 275 22.38 0.77 -7.61
C ARG A 275 23.57 1.03 -6.68
N ARG A 276 24.15 2.22 -6.70
CA ARG A 276 25.27 2.57 -5.78
C ARG A 276 24.83 2.55 -4.31
N LEU A 277 23.59 2.95 -4.02
CA LEU A 277 23.05 2.91 -2.65
C LEU A 277 22.81 1.47 -2.19
N THR A 278 22.35 0.56 -3.06
CA THR A 278 22.24 -0.87 -2.71
C THR A 278 23.60 -1.48 -2.42
N GLU A 279 24.62 -1.15 -3.23
CA GLU A 279 26.00 -1.60 -3.01
C GLU A 279 26.58 -1.10 -1.66
N ARG A 280 26.25 0.13 -1.25
CA ARG A 280 26.61 0.66 0.09
C ARG A 280 25.96 -0.12 1.24
N LEU A 281 24.83 -0.77 0.99
CA LEU A 281 24.19 -1.69 1.94
C LEU A 281 24.75 -3.12 1.85
N GLY A 282 25.61 -3.40 0.88
CA GLY A 282 26.19 -4.73 0.63
C GLY A 282 25.31 -5.63 -0.25
N ILE A 283 24.39 -5.04 -1.02
CA ILE A 283 23.42 -5.73 -1.87
C ILE A 283 23.80 -5.48 -3.34
N ALA A 284 23.85 -6.56 -4.12
CA ALA A 284 24.05 -6.43 -5.56
C ALA A 284 22.74 -6.07 -6.25
N TRP A 285 22.78 -5.17 -7.24
CA TRP A 285 21.57 -4.76 -7.98
C TRP A 285 20.74 -5.93 -8.53
N PRO A 286 21.36 -7.01 -9.11
CA PRO A 286 20.62 -8.17 -9.59
C PRO A 286 19.85 -8.93 -8.51
N ASP A 287 20.18 -8.76 -7.23
CA ASP A 287 19.46 -9.39 -6.12
C ASP A 287 18.04 -8.81 -5.93
N LEU A 288 17.76 -7.67 -6.57
CA LEU A 288 16.43 -7.03 -6.57
C LEU A 288 15.56 -7.49 -7.76
N TRP A 289 16.11 -8.16 -8.78
CA TRP A 289 15.34 -8.51 -9.96
C TRP A 289 14.27 -9.55 -9.66
N ASN A 290 13.03 -9.16 -9.83
CA ASN A 290 11.85 -9.98 -9.58
C ASN A 290 10.88 -10.00 -10.78
N VAL A 291 11.21 -9.28 -11.86
CA VAL A 291 10.47 -9.27 -13.13
C VAL A 291 11.32 -9.92 -14.21
N ARG A 292 10.72 -10.82 -15.02
CA ARG A 292 11.37 -11.34 -16.23
C ARG A 292 11.27 -10.29 -17.34
N SER A 293 12.36 -10.09 -18.07
CA SER A 293 12.35 -9.28 -19.28
C SER A 293 11.36 -9.85 -20.31
N GLU A 294 10.58 -8.99 -20.97
CA GLU A 294 9.72 -9.38 -22.10
C GLU A 294 10.50 -10.04 -23.26
N LEU A 295 11.82 -9.82 -23.29
CA LEU A 295 12.75 -10.43 -24.25
C LEU A 295 13.19 -11.83 -23.83
N ALA A 296 12.86 -12.29 -22.61
CA ALA A 296 13.18 -13.66 -22.20
C ALA A 296 12.23 -14.67 -22.90
N PRO A 297 12.74 -15.87 -23.33
CA PRO A 297 11.88 -16.90 -23.92
C PRO A 297 10.74 -17.24 -22.95
N THR A 298 9.51 -17.09 -23.41
CA THR A 298 8.31 -17.44 -22.65
C THR A 298 8.19 -18.95 -22.51
N GLU A 299 8.42 -19.48 -21.33
CA GLU A 299 7.81 -20.76 -20.94
C GLU A 299 6.30 -20.50 -20.78
N SER A 300 5.51 -21.34 -21.45
CA SER A 300 4.06 -21.23 -21.64
C SER A 300 3.29 -20.61 -20.47
N LYS A 301 2.49 -19.58 -20.79
CA LYS A 301 1.50 -18.99 -19.90
C LYS A 301 0.54 -20.08 -19.42
N ALA A 302 0.48 -20.32 -18.13
CA ALA A 302 -0.70 -20.93 -17.52
C ALA A 302 -1.81 -19.86 -17.58
N GLU A 303 -2.78 -20.07 -18.46
CA GLU A 303 -3.95 -19.20 -18.58
C GLU A 303 -4.77 -19.27 -17.28
N GLY A 304 -4.63 -18.25 -16.44
CA GLY A 304 -5.59 -17.98 -15.38
C GLY A 304 -6.89 -17.51 -16.04
N ALA A 305 -8.00 -18.22 -15.78
CA ALA A 305 -9.31 -17.85 -16.27
C ALA A 305 -9.69 -16.47 -15.71
N GLY A 306 -9.48 -15.43 -16.51
CA GLY A 306 -9.94 -14.08 -16.23
C GLY A 306 -11.47 -14.01 -16.24
N HIS A 307 -12.05 -13.27 -15.31
CA HIS A 307 -13.45 -12.87 -15.38
C HIS A 307 -13.64 -11.97 -16.60
N ALA A 308 -14.63 -12.30 -17.42
CA ALA A 308 -14.89 -11.63 -18.67
C ALA A 308 -15.17 -10.14 -18.48
N GLY A 309 -14.31 -9.28 -19.00
CA GLY A 309 -14.72 -7.97 -19.49
C GLY A 309 -14.02 -6.72 -18.98
N ILE A 310 -13.32 -6.74 -17.84
CA ILE A 310 -12.56 -5.56 -17.38
C ILE A 310 -11.19 -6.06 -16.91
N GLU A 311 -10.14 -5.73 -17.67
CA GLU A 311 -8.77 -6.07 -17.26
C GLU A 311 -8.33 -5.12 -16.14
N PRO A 312 -7.60 -5.65 -15.10
CA PRO A 312 -6.93 -4.79 -14.14
C PRO A 312 -5.93 -3.87 -14.85
N PRO A 313 -5.61 -2.70 -14.31
CA PRO A 313 -4.54 -1.86 -14.84
C PRO A 313 -3.28 -2.70 -15.04
N LYS A 314 -2.58 -2.55 -16.19
CA LYS A 314 -1.35 -3.31 -16.51
C LYS A 314 -0.25 -3.14 -15.46
N GLU A 315 -0.40 -2.13 -14.63
CA GLU A 315 0.50 -1.74 -13.56
C GLU A 315 0.17 -2.40 -12.22
N ASN A 316 -0.86 -3.23 -12.14
CA ASN A 316 -1.22 -3.90 -10.90
C ASN A 316 -0.23 -5.04 -10.63
N VAL A 317 0.56 -4.83 -9.60
CA VAL A 317 1.69 -5.67 -9.25
C VAL A 317 1.24 -6.72 -8.26
N HIS A 318 1.52 -7.99 -8.53
CA HIS A 318 1.32 -9.06 -7.57
C HIS A 318 2.19 -8.86 -6.33
N GLN A 319 1.54 -8.84 -5.17
CA GLN A 319 2.20 -8.76 -3.87
C GLN A 319 2.64 -10.16 -3.39
N PRO A 320 3.60 -10.24 -2.47
CA PRO A 320 3.88 -11.51 -1.80
C PRO A 320 2.63 -12.05 -1.09
N GLY A 321 2.20 -13.25 -1.46
CA GLY A 321 0.97 -13.87 -0.96
C GLY A 321 -0.18 -13.85 -1.96
N ASP A 322 -0.08 -13.06 -3.04
CA ASP A 322 -1.08 -13.01 -4.09
C ASP A 322 -1.17 -14.33 -4.86
N GLY A 323 -2.38 -14.72 -5.13
CA GLY A 323 -2.67 -15.92 -5.91
C GLY A 323 -4.04 -16.52 -5.58
N TRP A 324 -4.56 -17.30 -6.52
CA TRP A 324 -5.82 -18.02 -6.34
C TRP A 324 -5.55 -19.44 -5.81
N ILE A 325 -6.34 -19.85 -4.81
CA ILE A 325 -6.34 -21.21 -4.28
C ILE A 325 -7.70 -21.85 -4.51
N ASP A 326 -7.71 -23.11 -4.97
CA ASP A 326 -8.91 -23.93 -5.02
C ASP A 326 -9.26 -24.41 -3.61
N CYS A 327 -10.50 -24.19 -3.18
CA CYS A 327 -10.93 -24.48 -1.82
C CYS A 327 -11.93 -25.62 -1.77
N ASP A 328 -11.90 -26.41 -0.69
CA ASP A 328 -12.85 -27.49 -0.43
C ASP A 328 -14.31 -27.01 -0.33
N CYS A 329 -14.53 -25.71 -0.14
CA CYS A 329 -15.86 -25.10 -0.18
C CYS A 329 -16.44 -24.99 -1.61
N GLY A 330 -15.68 -25.40 -2.64
CA GLY A 330 -16.08 -25.35 -4.05
C GLY A 330 -15.91 -23.99 -4.74
N ARG A 331 -15.20 -23.06 -4.09
CA ARG A 331 -14.88 -21.73 -4.63
C ARG A 331 -13.37 -21.54 -4.73
N LYS A 332 -12.95 -20.55 -5.52
CA LYS A 332 -11.57 -20.04 -5.49
C LYS A 332 -11.50 -18.86 -4.55
N HIS A 333 -10.43 -18.81 -3.77
CA HIS A 333 -10.15 -17.70 -2.86
C HIS A 333 -8.82 -17.04 -3.20
N TRP A 334 -8.74 -15.73 -2.95
CA TRP A 334 -7.55 -14.95 -3.15
C TRP A 334 -6.66 -14.98 -1.91
N GLY A 335 -5.34 -15.08 -2.12
CA GLY A 335 -4.34 -15.16 -1.06
C GLY A 335 -3.89 -16.60 -0.78
N VAL A 336 -2.67 -16.97 -1.22
CA VAL A 336 -2.15 -18.34 -1.05
C VAL A 336 -1.86 -18.73 0.40
N ASN A 337 -1.73 -17.74 1.28
CA ASN A 337 -1.54 -17.93 2.73
C ASN A 337 -2.78 -17.51 3.54
N GLY A 338 -3.95 -17.41 2.89
CA GLY A 338 -5.14 -16.80 3.46
C GLY A 338 -5.23 -15.30 3.17
N ALA A 339 -6.28 -14.67 3.68
CA ALA A 339 -6.49 -13.22 3.56
C ALA A 339 -7.02 -12.66 4.87
N SER A 340 -6.87 -11.35 5.05
CA SER A 340 -7.31 -10.68 6.27
C SER A 340 -7.63 -9.20 6.02
N GLY A 341 -8.47 -8.61 6.88
CA GLY A 341 -8.82 -7.19 6.79
C GLY A 341 -9.28 -6.62 8.13
N VAL A 342 -9.23 -5.30 8.27
CA VAL A 342 -9.63 -4.60 9.48
C VAL A 342 -11.04 -4.03 9.35
N LEU A 343 -11.94 -4.43 10.23
CA LEU A 343 -13.21 -3.76 10.47
C LEU A 343 -12.98 -2.72 11.58
N LEU A 344 -12.60 -1.52 11.18
CA LEU A 344 -12.36 -0.40 12.08
C LEU A 344 -13.68 0.30 12.41
N ALA A 345 -13.93 0.52 13.69
CA ALA A 345 -15.12 1.21 14.16
C ALA A 345 -14.77 2.45 15.01
N ARG A 346 -15.61 3.47 14.89
CA ARG A 346 -15.62 4.67 15.73
C ARG A 346 -16.74 4.58 16.76
N ARG A 347 -16.47 5.04 17.96
CA ARG A 347 -17.42 5.07 19.07
C ARG A 347 -17.77 6.51 19.44
N ASP A 348 -18.97 6.69 19.92
CA ASP A 348 -19.35 7.93 20.60
C ASP A 348 -18.65 7.98 21.96
N GLU A 349 -17.86 9.02 22.22
CA GLU A 349 -17.06 9.15 23.44
C GLU A 349 -17.88 9.15 24.74
N ARG A 350 -19.13 9.64 24.67
CA ARG A 350 -20.00 9.77 25.83
C ARG A 350 -20.77 8.50 26.14
N THR A 351 -21.25 7.80 25.11
CA THR A 351 -22.10 6.60 25.25
C THR A 351 -21.34 5.30 25.11
N GLY A 352 -20.17 5.33 24.48
CA GLY A 352 -19.39 4.15 24.12
C GLY A 352 -19.96 3.34 22.94
N ASN A 353 -21.11 3.74 22.38
CA ASN A 353 -21.76 3.02 21.30
C ASN A 353 -21.00 3.17 19.99
N VAL A 354 -20.97 2.11 19.18
CA VAL A 354 -20.43 2.17 17.82
C VAL A 354 -21.32 3.05 16.95
N THR A 355 -20.73 4.02 16.28
CA THR A 355 -21.41 4.98 15.41
C THR A 355 -21.14 4.77 13.95
N HIS A 356 -19.87 4.53 13.58
CA HIS A 356 -19.42 4.39 12.21
C HIS A 356 -18.42 3.24 12.08
N VAL A 357 -18.30 2.72 10.87
CA VAL A 357 -17.25 1.77 10.47
C VAL A 357 -16.59 2.24 9.18
N VAL A 358 -15.31 1.89 9.00
CA VAL A 358 -14.63 2.15 7.74
C VAL A 358 -15.03 1.09 6.73
N MET A 359 -15.49 1.54 5.57
CA MET A 359 -15.87 0.70 4.45
C MET A 359 -15.11 1.10 3.19
N GLN A 360 -14.71 0.11 2.38
CA GLN A 360 -14.02 0.24 1.10
C GLN A 360 -14.99 -0.03 -0.06
N HIS A 361 -15.15 0.90 -0.97
CA HIS A 361 -15.85 0.71 -2.24
C HIS A 361 -14.84 0.20 -3.27
N ARG A 362 -14.92 -1.09 -3.60
CA ARG A 362 -13.94 -1.81 -4.42
C ARG A 362 -13.99 -1.37 -5.87
N ALA A 363 -12.83 -1.27 -6.50
CA ALA A 363 -12.69 -0.96 -7.92
C ALA A 363 -13.50 -1.95 -8.79
N VAL A 364 -14.08 -1.46 -9.88
CA VAL A 364 -14.97 -2.25 -10.76
C VAL A 364 -14.28 -3.45 -11.42
N TRP A 365 -12.95 -3.38 -11.58
CA TRP A 365 -12.15 -4.46 -12.17
C TRP A 365 -11.74 -5.55 -11.16
N SER A 366 -11.88 -5.30 -9.85
CA SER A 366 -11.55 -6.27 -8.82
C SER A 366 -12.60 -7.38 -8.70
N ALA A 367 -12.28 -8.45 -7.97
CA ALA A 367 -13.23 -9.52 -7.69
C ALA A 367 -14.47 -8.96 -6.96
N GLU A 368 -15.67 -9.24 -7.47
CA GLU A 368 -16.94 -8.59 -7.04
C GLU A 368 -16.87 -7.05 -7.06
N GLY A 369 -16.24 -6.46 -8.07
CA GLY A 369 -16.06 -5.02 -8.20
C GLY A 369 -17.33 -4.21 -8.11
N GLY A 370 -17.22 -2.97 -7.62
CA GLY A 370 -18.35 -2.09 -7.36
C GLY A 370 -19.20 -2.53 -6.16
N THR A 371 -18.63 -3.37 -5.28
CA THR A 371 -19.23 -3.72 -3.98
C THR A 371 -18.47 -3.09 -2.83
N TRP A 372 -19.09 -3.06 -1.66
CA TRP A 372 -18.49 -2.55 -0.44
C TRP A 372 -18.00 -3.70 0.44
N GLY A 373 -16.78 -3.57 0.96
CA GLY A 373 -16.15 -4.48 1.91
C GLY A 373 -15.38 -3.72 2.97
N ILE A 374 -14.47 -4.40 3.64
CA ILE A 374 -13.48 -3.80 4.54
C ILE A 374 -12.12 -3.75 3.84
N PRO A 375 -11.24 -2.80 4.18
CA PRO A 375 -9.86 -2.80 3.70
C PRO A 375 -9.15 -4.09 4.11
N GLY A 376 -8.47 -4.75 3.16
CA GLY A 376 -7.78 -6.00 3.41
C GLY A 376 -7.46 -6.78 2.15
N GLY A 377 -6.48 -7.68 2.27
CA GLY A 377 -5.95 -8.45 1.16
C GLY A 377 -5.25 -9.73 1.58
N ALA A 378 -4.34 -10.21 0.73
CA ALA A 378 -3.63 -11.46 0.93
C ALA A 378 -2.63 -11.37 2.10
N THR A 379 -2.62 -12.37 2.96
CA THR A 379 -1.62 -12.49 4.02
C THR A 379 -0.29 -12.95 3.42
N ALA A 380 0.79 -12.22 3.69
CA ALA A 380 2.13 -12.62 3.24
C ALA A 380 2.65 -13.82 4.03
N GLN A 381 3.63 -14.52 3.46
CA GLN A 381 4.21 -15.70 4.13
C GLN A 381 4.87 -15.30 5.46
N GLY A 382 4.47 -15.99 6.53
CA GLY A 382 4.99 -15.80 7.89
C GLY A 382 4.37 -14.61 8.64
N GLU A 383 3.46 -13.85 8.04
CA GLU A 383 2.61 -12.91 8.74
C GLU A 383 1.56 -13.65 9.56
N THR A 384 1.25 -13.13 10.73
CA THR A 384 -0.01 -13.47 11.39
C THR A 384 -1.19 -12.81 10.66
N PRO A 385 -2.41 -13.35 10.74
CA PRO A 385 -3.57 -12.70 10.14
C PRO A 385 -3.81 -11.26 10.63
N ILE A 386 -3.45 -10.96 11.88
CA ILE A 386 -3.58 -9.60 12.43
C ILE A 386 -2.54 -8.68 11.78
N GLU A 387 -1.29 -9.10 11.65
CA GLU A 387 -0.27 -8.32 10.94
C GLU A 387 -0.66 -8.05 9.49
N GLY A 388 -1.17 -9.08 8.78
CA GLY A 388 -1.65 -8.93 7.41
C GLY A 388 -2.80 -7.92 7.30
N ALA A 389 -3.80 -8.02 8.18
CA ALA A 389 -4.92 -7.08 8.21
C ALA A 389 -4.49 -5.64 8.48
N LEU A 390 -3.59 -5.43 9.46
CA LEU A 390 -3.06 -4.09 9.79
C LEU A 390 -2.23 -3.53 8.65
N ARG A 391 -1.40 -4.36 8.00
CA ARG A 391 -0.60 -3.95 6.84
C ARG A 391 -1.51 -3.52 5.69
N GLU A 392 -2.44 -4.38 5.25
CA GLU A 392 -3.36 -4.09 4.15
C GLU A 392 -4.19 -2.83 4.43
N SER A 393 -4.69 -2.65 5.66
CA SER A 393 -5.46 -1.47 6.03
C SER A 393 -4.64 -0.19 6.00
N TYR A 394 -3.37 -0.25 6.35
CA TYR A 394 -2.45 0.88 6.19
C TYR A 394 -2.19 1.18 4.70
N GLU A 395 -1.95 0.14 3.92
CA GLU A 395 -1.58 0.21 2.51
C GLU A 395 -2.71 0.74 1.64
N GLU A 396 -3.91 0.19 1.78
CA GLU A 396 -5.07 0.54 0.95
C GLU A 396 -5.86 1.74 1.48
N ALA A 397 -5.97 1.86 2.80
CA ALA A 397 -6.95 2.74 3.43
C ALA A 397 -6.35 3.85 4.30
N ASN A 398 -5.02 3.97 4.38
CA ASN A 398 -4.36 4.94 5.25
C ASN A 398 -4.76 4.82 6.74
N ILE A 399 -5.07 3.61 7.19
CA ILE A 399 -5.35 3.34 8.60
C ILE A 399 -4.02 3.09 9.31
N THR A 400 -3.54 4.08 10.05
CA THR A 400 -2.26 4.01 10.75
C THR A 400 -2.35 3.06 11.94
N PRO A 401 -1.51 2.02 12.06
CA PRO A 401 -1.63 1.03 13.13
C PRO A 401 -1.57 1.59 14.55
N GLU A 402 -0.81 2.66 14.76
CA GLU A 402 -0.73 3.33 16.06
C GLU A 402 -2.00 4.09 16.47
N ASP A 403 -2.92 4.39 15.55
CA ASP A 403 -4.14 5.14 15.80
C ASP A 403 -5.32 4.24 16.17
N ILE A 404 -5.11 2.92 16.19
CA ILE A 404 -6.18 1.95 16.43
C ILE A 404 -5.80 0.93 17.51
N ASP A 405 -6.81 0.42 18.20
CA ASP A 405 -6.68 -0.71 19.13
C ASP A 405 -7.41 -1.93 18.57
N VAL A 406 -6.67 -3.03 18.41
CA VAL A 406 -7.23 -4.33 18.01
C VAL A 406 -7.88 -4.98 19.24
N VAL A 407 -9.17 -5.29 19.13
CA VAL A 407 -10.00 -5.76 20.26
C VAL A 407 -10.57 -7.17 20.08
N GLY A 408 -10.29 -7.81 18.96
CA GLY A 408 -10.69 -9.18 18.68
C GLY A 408 -10.59 -9.52 17.20
N SER A 409 -10.85 -10.78 16.87
CA SER A 409 -10.89 -11.22 15.48
C SER A 409 -11.91 -12.32 15.25
N TYR A 410 -12.29 -12.52 13.98
CA TYR A 410 -13.09 -13.62 13.51
C TYR A 410 -12.37 -14.29 12.33
N CYS A 411 -12.12 -15.59 12.45
CA CYS A 411 -11.50 -16.38 11.40
C CYS A 411 -12.55 -17.27 10.74
N GLU A 412 -12.85 -17.05 9.46
CA GLU A 412 -13.63 -17.97 8.64
C GLU A 412 -12.68 -19.00 8.03
N ASP A 413 -12.67 -20.20 8.63
CA ASP A 413 -11.74 -21.30 8.30
C ASP A 413 -12.40 -22.24 7.27
N HIS A 414 -11.86 -22.24 6.06
CA HIS A 414 -12.27 -23.09 4.95
C HIS A 414 -11.41 -24.37 4.84
N GLY A 415 -10.49 -24.61 5.76
CA GLY A 415 -9.51 -25.70 5.74
C GLY A 415 -8.23 -25.30 5.03
N PRO A 416 -8.15 -25.39 3.69
CA PRO A 416 -6.93 -25.00 2.97
C PRO A 416 -6.71 -23.48 2.90
N TRP A 417 -7.75 -22.69 3.20
CA TRP A 417 -7.73 -21.23 3.17
C TRP A 417 -8.57 -20.67 4.32
N ALA A 418 -8.22 -19.48 4.78
CA ALA A 418 -9.00 -18.78 5.80
C ALA A 418 -9.03 -17.27 5.52
N TYR A 419 -10.14 -16.61 5.90
CA TYR A 419 -10.24 -15.16 5.98
C TYR A 419 -10.34 -14.72 7.43
N THR A 420 -9.53 -13.73 7.84
CA THR A 420 -9.59 -13.20 9.20
C THR A 420 -10.05 -11.75 9.19
N THR A 421 -11.22 -11.48 9.76
CA THR A 421 -11.69 -10.13 10.05
C THR A 421 -11.19 -9.70 11.43
N VAL A 422 -10.38 -8.64 11.46
CA VAL A 422 -9.83 -8.05 12.69
C VAL A 422 -10.71 -6.89 13.12
N PHE A 423 -11.24 -6.94 14.33
CA PHE A 423 -12.05 -5.87 14.91
C PHE A 423 -11.14 -4.87 15.63
N ALA A 424 -11.28 -3.60 15.28
CA ALA A 424 -10.52 -2.54 15.90
C ALA A 424 -11.37 -1.31 16.21
N PHE A 425 -10.95 -0.55 17.20
CA PHE A 425 -11.51 0.77 17.49
C PHE A 425 -10.47 1.86 17.27
N GLU A 426 -10.93 3.01 16.78
CA GLU A 426 -10.14 4.24 16.80
C GLU A 426 -9.77 4.57 18.25
N LYS A 427 -8.49 4.83 18.51
CA LYS A 427 -8.00 5.15 19.87
C LYS A 427 -8.57 6.47 20.37
N PRO A 428 -8.87 6.57 21.66
CA PRO A 428 -9.27 7.84 22.26
C PRO A 428 -8.24 8.96 22.00
N GLY A 429 -8.73 10.09 21.50
CA GLY A 429 -7.89 11.25 21.17
C GLY A 429 -7.11 11.16 19.85
N HIS A 430 -7.25 10.05 19.10
CA HIS A 430 -6.75 9.91 17.74
C HIS A 430 -7.87 10.16 16.74
N THR A 431 -7.50 10.55 15.52
CA THR A 431 -8.43 10.72 14.41
C THR A 431 -7.90 9.99 13.19
N VAL A 432 -8.60 8.94 12.78
CA VAL A 432 -8.30 8.22 11.55
C VAL A 432 -9.04 8.86 10.39
N GLU A 433 -8.29 9.31 9.38
CA GLU A 433 -8.83 9.80 8.11
C GLU A 433 -8.60 8.75 7.02
N PRO A 434 -9.55 7.82 6.81
CA PRO A 434 -9.39 6.78 5.81
C PRO A 434 -9.38 7.40 4.41
N LYS A 435 -8.49 6.89 3.56
CA LYS A 435 -8.29 7.39 2.21
C LYS A 435 -7.80 6.28 1.30
N ALA A 436 -8.35 6.21 0.09
CA ALA A 436 -7.83 5.32 -0.94
C ALA A 436 -6.40 5.72 -1.32
N ASN A 437 -5.47 4.80 -1.20
CA ASN A 437 -4.06 5.01 -1.50
C ASN A 437 -3.64 4.44 -2.86
N ASP A 438 -4.48 3.58 -3.45
CA ASP A 438 -4.25 2.88 -4.71
C ASP A 438 -5.49 2.89 -5.61
N ASP A 439 -5.39 2.19 -6.75
CA ASP A 439 -6.47 2.08 -7.73
C ASP A 439 -7.44 0.91 -7.42
N GLU A 440 -7.24 0.16 -6.35
CA GLU A 440 -8.08 -0.96 -5.93
C GLU A 440 -9.37 -0.50 -5.26
N SER A 441 -9.39 0.77 -4.85
CA SER A 441 -10.52 1.41 -4.17
C SER A 441 -11.04 2.60 -4.97
N MET A 442 -12.35 2.63 -5.24
CA MET A 442 -13.02 3.83 -5.76
C MET A 442 -13.22 4.88 -4.65
N GLU A 443 -13.45 4.40 -3.43
CA GLU A 443 -13.70 5.22 -2.25
C GLU A 443 -13.42 4.42 -0.98
N ILE A 444 -12.93 5.09 0.07
CA ILE A 444 -12.88 4.56 1.43
C ILE A 444 -13.46 5.61 2.35
N ALA A 445 -14.46 5.24 3.15
CA ALA A 445 -15.22 6.20 3.94
C ALA A 445 -15.66 5.64 5.29
N TRP A 446 -15.86 6.53 6.25
CA TRP A 446 -16.62 6.26 7.45
C TRP A 446 -18.12 6.18 7.11
N VAL A 447 -18.73 5.02 7.29
CA VAL A 447 -20.15 4.76 7.04
C VAL A 447 -20.87 4.56 8.37
N PRO A 448 -22.01 5.26 8.61
CA PRO A 448 -22.84 4.99 9.78
C PRO A 448 -23.20 3.51 9.87
N ILE A 449 -23.05 2.90 11.05
CA ILE A 449 -23.19 1.45 11.22
C ILE A 449 -24.57 0.94 10.79
N GLU A 450 -25.62 1.72 10.99
CA GLU A 450 -27.00 1.40 10.59
C GLU A 450 -27.21 1.43 9.06
N GLN A 451 -26.34 2.12 8.30
CA GLN A 451 -26.45 2.24 6.85
C GLN A 451 -25.70 1.12 6.10
N VAL A 452 -24.75 0.46 6.75
CA VAL A 452 -23.90 -0.57 6.10
C VAL A 452 -24.74 -1.69 5.50
N GLY A 453 -25.77 -2.17 6.18
CA GLY A 453 -26.65 -3.22 5.66
C GLY A 453 -27.42 -2.84 4.39
N GLY A 454 -27.54 -1.55 4.07
CA GLY A 454 -28.16 -1.03 2.85
C GLY A 454 -27.19 -0.90 1.66
N LEU A 455 -25.89 -1.05 1.88
CA LEU A 455 -24.89 -1.01 0.81
C LEU A 455 -24.93 -2.28 -0.04
N LYS A 456 -24.42 -2.17 -1.28
CA LYS A 456 -24.14 -3.35 -2.11
C LYS A 456 -22.88 -4.04 -1.57
N LEU A 457 -23.03 -4.82 -0.51
CA LEU A 457 -21.91 -5.49 0.13
C LEU A 457 -21.37 -6.65 -0.72
N LEU A 458 -20.06 -6.92 -0.60
CA LEU A 458 -19.41 -8.18 -0.97
C LEU A 458 -20.24 -9.37 -0.46
N THR A 459 -20.32 -10.45 -1.22
CA THR A 459 -21.18 -11.61 -0.88
C THR A 459 -20.87 -12.17 0.52
N ALA A 460 -19.59 -12.37 0.85
CA ALA A 460 -19.18 -12.83 2.17
C ALA A 460 -19.52 -11.80 3.25
N MET A 461 -19.18 -10.53 3.04
CA MET A 461 -19.48 -9.45 3.98
C MET A 461 -20.97 -9.28 4.24
N ARG A 462 -21.81 -9.46 3.21
CA ARG A 462 -23.27 -9.41 3.38
C ARG A 462 -23.78 -10.50 4.32
N ALA A 463 -23.26 -11.72 4.17
CA ALA A 463 -23.63 -12.85 5.02
C ALA A 463 -23.21 -12.62 6.47
N ASP A 464 -22.03 -12.01 6.67
CA ASP A 464 -21.40 -11.85 7.98
C ASP A 464 -21.80 -10.56 8.71
N TRP A 465 -22.26 -9.56 7.99
CA TRP A 465 -22.52 -8.24 8.56
C TRP A 465 -23.38 -8.25 9.84
N PRO A 466 -24.50 -8.99 9.91
CA PRO A 466 -25.32 -9.00 11.14
C PRO A 466 -24.53 -9.46 12.37
N ARG A 467 -23.69 -10.48 12.24
CA ARG A 467 -22.86 -10.99 13.35
C ARG A 467 -21.71 -10.04 13.67
N PHE A 468 -21.11 -9.40 12.66
CA PHE A 468 -20.04 -8.45 12.87
C PHE A 468 -20.52 -7.18 13.59
N ALA A 469 -21.68 -6.64 13.20
CA ALA A 469 -22.29 -5.51 13.87
C ALA A 469 -22.64 -5.86 15.35
N ALA A 470 -23.17 -7.05 15.61
CA ALA A 470 -23.44 -7.52 16.96
C ALA A 470 -22.14 -7.67 17.78
N ARG A 471 -21.09 -8.25 17.16
CA ARG A 471 -19.77 -8.43 17.81
C ARG A 471 -19.10 -7.09 18.13
N LEU A 472 -19.12 -6.13 17.22
CA LEU A 472 -18.59 -4.77 17.46
C LEU A 472 -19.27 -4.12 18.66
N ASN A 473 -20.61 -4.20 18.77
CA ASN A 473 -21.34 -3.63 19.90
C ASN A 473 -20.99 -4.35 21.22
N ALA A 474 -20.82 -5.67 21.20
CA ALA A 474 -20.39 -6.43 22.37
C ALA A 474 -18.97 -6.05 22.82
N LEU A 475 -18.04 -5.92 21.87
CA LEU A 475 -16.67 -5.47 22.15
C LEU A 475 -16.65 -4.03 22.67
N ALA A 476 -17.45 -3.13 22.08
CA ALA A 476 -17.55 -1.74 22.50
C ALA A 476 -18.04 -1.60 23.96
N ALA A 477 -18.93 -2.48 24.41
CA ALA A 477 -19.43 -2.48 25.78
C ALA A 477 -18.35 -2.84 26.83
N THR A 478 -17.29 -3.53 26.43
CA THR A 478 -16.19 -3.96 27.31
C THR A 478 -14.91 -3.16 27.12
N TYR A 479 -14.80 -2.44 26.02
CA TYR A 479 -13.63 -1.61 25.71
C TYR A 479 -13.64 -0.33 26.56
N ARG A 480 -12.55 -0.09 27.29
CA ARG A 480 -12.39 1.03 28.26
C ARG A 480 -11.42 2.08 27.75
#